data_733ea4a0604d6e8d321e204d50389609
#
_entry.id   733ea4a0604d6e8d321e204d50389609
#
_cell.length_a   1.000
_cell.length_b   1.000
_cell.length_c   1.000
_cell.angle_alpha   90.00
_cell.angle_beta   90.00
_cell.angle_gamma   90.00
#
_symmetry.space_group_name_H-M   'P 1'
#
loop_
_entity.id
_entity.type
_entity.pdbx_description
1 polymer ?
#
loop_
_entity_poly.entity_id
_entity_poly.type
_entity_poly.pdbx_seq_one_letter_code
_entity_poly.pdbx_strand_id
1 'polypeptide(L)'
;MKKFYFFVVVAAVVWWYATTRFNFADAFKYAHDHPAASWAPAVEYSVGLVYYQRGDYPKAQETFTQLLTDFPTGQYEAHGLLRLSESAEENLDWQASKDALAKYLEDFPDGPERQTVEKRKELLYNK
;
A
#
# COMPACT_ATOMS: atom_id res chain seq x y z
N MET A 1 -26.74 19.16 29.99
CA MET A 1 -26.91 18.99 28.54
C MET A 1 -26.00 19.91 27.71
N LYS A 2 -25.84 21.18 28.10
CA LYS A 2 -24.96 22.10 27.37
C LYS A 2 -23.49 21.63 27.32
N LYS A 3 -22.98 20.97 28.36
CA LYS A 3 -21.62 20.43 28.40
C LYS A 3 -21.42 19.28 27.41
N PHE A 4 -22.45 18.47 27.18
CA PHE A 4 -22.39 17.36 26.19
C PHE A 4 -22.21 17.90 24.78
N TYR A 5 -22.96 18.92 24.38
CA TYR A 5 -22.83 19.56 23.08
C TYR A 5 -21.46 20.17 22.88
N PHE A 6 -20.89 20.76 23.93
CA PHE A 6 -19.54 21.31 23.88
C PHE A 6 -18.52 20.22 23.55
N PHE A 7 -18.58 19.07 24.22
CA PHE A 7 -17.64 17.96 23.93
C PHE A 7 -17.83 17.41 22.52
N VAL A 8 -19.05 17.30 22.04
CA VAL A 8 -19.32 16.82 20.67
C VAL A 8 -18.73 17.79 19.65
N VAL A 9 -18.94 19.09 19.84
CA VAL A 9 -18.39 20.12 18.94
C VAL A 9 -16.85 20.12 18.97
N VAL A 10 -16.25 20.03 20.14
CA VAL A 10 -14.79 19.96 20.27
C VAL A 10 -14.25 18.70 19.60
N ALA A 11 -14.89 17.55 19.81
CA ALA A 11 -14.50 16.30 19.18
C ALA A 11 -14.62 16.39 17.65
N ALA A 12 -15.70 16.99 17.15
CA ALA A 12 -15.91 17.19 15.71
C ALA A 12 -14.85 18.12 15.10
N VAL A 13 -14.50 19.21 15.79
CA VAL A 13 -13.46 20.16 15.34
C VAL A 13 -12.10 19.48 15.32
N VAL A 14 -11.76 18.73 16.38
CA VAL A 14 -10.49 17.99 16.44
C VAL A 14 -10.42 16.94 15.33
N TRP A 15 -11.51 16.20 15.13
CA TRP A 15 -11.61 15.22 14.04
C TRP A 15 -11.40 15.89 12.68
N TRP A 16 -12.13 16.97 12.43
CA TRP A 16 -12.03 17.72 11.17
C TRP A 16 -10.60 18.25 10.96
N TYR A 17 -10.00 18.83 11.99
CA TYR A 17 -8.63 19.34 11.93
C TYR A 17 -7.64 18.21 11.63
N ALA A 18 -7.75 17.09 12.34
CA ALA A 18 -6.88 15.94 12.15
C ALA A 18 -7.00 15.37 10.73
N THR A 19 -8.24 15.23 10.22
CA THR A 19 -8.46 14.65 8.87
C THR A 19 -8.07 15.59 7.75
N THR A 20 -8.21 16.91 7.91
CA THR A 20 -7.85 17.88 6.88
C THR A 20 -6.36 18.23 6.87
N ARG A 21 -5.72 18.17 8.03
CA ARG A 21 -4.28 18.47 8.17
C ARG A 21 -3.39 17.25 8.01
N PHE A 22 -3.93 16.07 8.26
CA PHE A 22 -3.17 14.85 8.11
C PHE A 22 -2.99 14.53 6.62
N ASN A 23 -1.72 14.44 6.21
CA ASN A 23 -1.37 14.09 4.84
C ASN A 23 -0.63 12.75 4.86
N PHE A 24 -1.17 11.77 4.12
CA PHE A 24 -0.54 10.45 4.03
C PHE A 24 0.84 10.50 3.38
N ALA A 25 1.08 11.47 2.50
CA ALA A 25 2.40 11.68 1.91
C ALA A 25 3.44 12.05 2.97
N ASP A 26 3.05 12.83 4.00
CA ASP A 26 3.95 13.18 5.10
C ASP A 26 4.27 11.96 5.96
N ALA A 27 3.28 11.11 6.24
CA ALA A 27 3.49 9.86 6.97
C ALA A 27 4.43 8.92 6.20
N PHE A 28 4.21 8.79 4.91
CA PHE A 28 5.07 7.99 4.05
C PHE A 28 6.50 8.53 4.03
N LYS A 29 6.67 9.83 3.85
CA LYS A 29 7.99 10.48 3.84
C LYS A 29 8.72 10.25 5.17
N TYR A 30 8.01 10.36 6.29
CA TYR A 30 8.60 10.13 7.60
C TYR A 30 9.11 8.69 7.73
N ALA A 31 8.32 7.71 7.28
CA ALA A 31 8.72 6.30 7.27
C ALA A 31 9.91 6.06 6.33
N HIS A 32 9.90 6.66 5.15
CA HIS A 32 10.98 6.55 4.18
C HIS A 32 12.29 7.13 4.72
N ASP A 33 12.22 8.25 5.45
CA ASP A 33 13.38 8.90 6.05
C ASP A 33 13.92 8.16 7.29
N HIS A 34 13.14 7.21 7.84
CA HIS A 34 13.50 6.43 9.03
C HIS A 34 13.45 4.92 8.75
N PRO A 35 14.19 4.41 7.74
CA PRO A 35 14.09 3.01 7.32
C PRO A 35 14.55 2.01 8.40
N ALA A 36 15.37 2.45 9.35
CA ALA A 36 15.83 1.59 10.44
C ALA A 36 14.75 1.37 11.52
N ALA A 37 13.68 2.16 11.51
CA ALA A 37 12.58 1.99 12.46
C ALA A 37 11.77 0.74 12.11
N SER A 38 11.46 -0.09 13.12
CA SER A 38 10.73 -1.35 12.92
C SER A 38 9.31 -1.15 12.38
N TRP A 39 8.73 0.03 12.60
CA TRP A 39 7.39 0.38 12.13
C TRP A 39 7.36 0.94 10.70
N ALA A 40 8.53 1.32 10.14
CA ALA A 40 8.58 2.00 8.84
C ALA A 40 7.93 1.21 7.69
N PRO A 41 8.22 -0.09 7.49
CA PRO A 41 7.56 -0.83 6.40
C PRO A 41 6.05 -0.96 6.60
N ALA A 42 5.59 -1.06 7.85
CA ALA A 42 4.15 -1.11 8.13
C ALA A 42 3.45 0.19 7.74
N VAL A 43 4.08 1.34 8.01
CA VAL A 43 3.54 2.65 7.63
C VAL A 43 3.49 2.78 6.10
N GLU A 44 4.56 2.46 5.40
CA GLU A 44 4.59 2.54 3.93
C GLU A 44 3.52 1.62 3.31
N TYR A 45 3.40 0.40 3.80
CA TYR A 45 2.37 -0.54 3.34
C TYR A 45 0.96 0.01 3.59
N SER A 46 0.71 0.54 4.78
CA SER A 46 -0.60 1.11 5.14
C SER A 46 -0.96 2.30 4.27
N VAL A 47 -0.01 3.18 3.98
CA VAL A 47 -0.22 4.33 3.08
C VAL A 47 -0.61 3.85 1.68
N GLY A 48 0.08 2.83 1.16
CA GLY A 48 -0.27 2.23 -0.13
C GLY A 48 -1.70 1.68 -0.16
N LEU A 49 -2.11 0.98 0.92
CA LEU A 49 -3.47 0.45 1.04
C LEU A 49 -4.52 1.57 1.04
N VAL A 50 -4.26 2.68 1.72
CA VAL A 50 -5.19 3.81 1.77
C VAL A 50 -5.36 4.42 0.37
N TYR A 51 -4.27 4.64 -0.36
CA TYR A 51 -4.36 5.12 -1.73
C TYR A 51 -5.14 4.16 -2.62
N TYR A 52 -4.89 2.86 -2.49
CA TYR A 52 -5.63 1.84 -3.24
C TYR A 52 -7.14 1.91 -2.96
N GLN A 53 -7.51 1.97 -1.68
CA GLN A 53 -8.91 2.03 -1.26
C GLN A 53 -9.61 3.31 -1.72
N ARG A 54 -8.87 4.40 -1.90
CA ARG A 54 -9.39 5.66 -2.43
C ARG A 54 -9.52 5.68 -3.94
N GLY A 55 -9.05 4.63 -4.62
CA GLY A 55 -9.02 4.60 -6.07
C GLY A 55 -7.88 5.39 -6.69
N ASP A 56 -6.92 5.84 -5.89
CA ASP A 56 -5.73 6.53 -6.39
C ASP A 56 -4.65 5.49 -6.72
N TYR A 57 -4.90 4.75 -7.79
CA TYR A 57 -4.06 3.63 -8.19
C TYR A 57 -2.65 4.05 -8.61
N PRO A 58 -2.44 5.19 -9.30
CA PRO A 58 -1.07 5.64 -9.58
C PRO A 58 -0.23 5.85 -8.32
N LYS A 59 -0.80 6.48 -7.29
CA LYS A 59 -0.09 6.68 -6.02
C LYS A 59 0.07 5.40 -5.24
N ALA A 60 -0.92 4.50 -5.28
CA ALA A 60 -0.82 3.19 -4.66
C ALA A 60 0.32 2.39 -5.29
N GLN A 61 0.40 2.35 -6.61
CA GLN A 61 1.47 1.67 -7.33
C GLN A 61 2.84 2.24 -6.98
N GLU A 62 2.97 3.55 -6.97
CA GLU A 62 4.20 4.24 -6.60
C GLU A 62 4.62 3.91 -5.16
N THR A 63 3.67 3.95 -4.23
CA THR A 63 3.92 3.68 -2.80
C THR A 63 4.39 2.24 -2.59
N PHE A 64 3.74 1.26 -3.20
CA PHE A 64 4.13 -0.14 -3.08
C PHE A 64 5.47 -0.41 -3.77
N THR A 65 5.74 0.24 -4.89
CA THR A 65 7.06 0.16 -5.54
C THR A 65 8.15 0.67 -4.61
N GLN A 66 7.90 1.80 -3.96
CA GLN A 66 8.87 2.38 -3.01
C GLN A 66 9.04 1.50 -1.78
N LEU A 67 7.96 0.90 -1.28
CA LEU A 67 8.03 -0.06 -0.18
C LEU A 67 9.01 -1.20 -0.49
N LEU A 68 8.90 -1.77 -1.69
CA LEU A 68 9.76 -2.89 -2.11
C LEU A 68 11.19 -2.45 -2.42
N THR A 69 11.39 -1.19 -2.75
CA THR A 69 12.72 -0.61 -2.92
C THR A 69 13.40 -0.38 -1.58
N ASP A 70 12.66 0.16 -0.61
CA ASP A 70 13.17 0.44 0.74
C ASP A 70 13.34 -0.85 1.56
N PHE A 71 12.44 -1.82 1.38
CA PHE A 71 12.39 -3.09 2.13
C PHE A 71 12.20 -4.26 1.17
N PRO A 72 13.25 -4.60 0.38
CA PRO A 72 13.14 -5.65 -0.66
C PRO A 72 12.92 -7.04 -0.11
N THR A 73 13.19 -7.26 1.18
CA THR A 73 12.98 -8.54 1.86
C THR A 73 12.26 -8.29 3.19
N GLY A 74 11.72 -9.34 3.78
CA GLY A 74 11.05 -9.25 5.07
C GLY A 74 9.57 -9.57 4.99
N GLN A 75 8.86 -9.25 6.07
CA GLN A 75 7.47 -9.69 6.24
C GLN A 75 6.48 -9.02 5.28
N TYR A 76 6.82 -7.86 4.70
CA TYR A 76 5.95 -7.13 3.78
C TYR A 76 6.26 -7.38 2.30
N GLU A 77 7.29 -8.18 1.98
CA GLU A 77 7.65 -8.45 0.58
C GLU A 77 6.51 -9.14 -0.17
N ALA A 78 5.99 -10.25 0.35
CA ALA A 78 4.94 -11.01 -0.30
C ALA A 78 3.67 -10.18 -0.51
N HIS A 79 3.18 -9.56 0.55
CA HIS A 79 1.97 -8.71 0.48
C HIS A 79 2.20 -7.48 -0.38
N GLY A 80 3.39 -6.87 -0.30
CA GLY A 80 3.77 -5.72 -1.12
C GLY A 80 3.75 -6.04 -2.60
N LEU A 81 4.29 -7.19 -3.00
CA LEU A 81 4.27 -7.65 -4.40
C LEU A 81 2.85 -7.87 -4.90
N LEU A 82 2.00 -8.50 -4.08
CA LEU A 82 0.61 -8.74 -4.46
C LEU A 82 -0.17 -7.43 -4.60
N ARG A 83 -0.01 -6.51 -3.67
CA ARG A 83 -0.67 -5.20 -3.72
C ARG A 83 -0.15 -4.34 -4.86
N LEU A 84 1.15 -4.40 -5.13
CA LEU A 84 1.73 -3.72 -6.29
C LEU A 84 1.10 -4.24 -7.58
N SER A 85 0.97 -5.56 -7.73
CA SER A 85 0.37 -6.15 -8.92
C SER A 85 -1.09 -5.71 -9.10
N GLU A 86 -1.86 -5.68 -8.01
CA GLU A 86 -3.27 -5.24 -8.04
C GLU A 86 -3.38 -3.76 -8.41
N SER A 87 -2.54 -2.90 -7.81
CA SER A 87 -2.53 -1.47 -8.09
C SER A 87 -2.14 -1.19 -9.53
N ALA A 88 -1.12 -1.88 -10.03
CA ALA A 88 -0.67 -1.76 -11.41
C ALA A 88 -1.74 -2.19 -12.40
N GLU A 89 -2.45 -3.28 -12.11
CA GLU A 89 -3.57 -3.74 -12.93
C GLU A 89 -4.67 -2.70 -13.03
N GLU A 90 -5.09 -2.13 -11.90
CA GLU A 90 -6.11 -1.08 -11.87
C GLU A 90 -5.64 0.20 -12.57
N ASN A 91 -4.33 0.46 -12.55
CA ASN A 91 -3.71 1.58 -13.24
C ASN A 91 -3.38 1.27 -14.71
N LEU A 92 -3.79 0.10 -15.21
CA LEU A 92 -3.55 -0.38 -16.57
C LEU A 92 -2.06 -0.51 -16.93
N ASP A 93 -1.21 -0.64 -15.93
CA ASP A 93 0.22 -0.90 -16.10
C ASP A 93 0.46 -2.42 -16.05
N TRP A 94 0.15 -3.07 -17.16
CA TRP A 94 0.19 -4.53 -17.27
C TRP A 94 1.59 -5.09 -17.06
N GLN A 95 2.62 -4.38 -17.53
CA GLN A 95 3.98 -4.85 -17.40
C GLN A 95 4.43 -4.85 -15.93
N ALA A 96 4.13 -3.79 -15.19
CA ALA A 96 4.44 -3.72 -13.77
C ALA A 96 3.73 -4.81 -12.98
N SER A 97 2.47 -5.10 -13.33
CA SER A 97 1.71 -6.19 -12.71
C SER A 97 2.35 -7.54 -12.98
N LYS A 98 2.71 -7.83 -14.23
CA LYS A 98 3.38 -9.08 -14.61
C LYS A 98 4.71 -9.25 -13.89
N ASP A 99 5.49 -8.19 -13.81
CA ASP A 99 6.80 -8.20 -13.15
C ASP A 99 6.68 -8.49 -11.66
N ALA A 100 5.69 -7.89 -10.99
CA ALA A 100 5.44 -8.13 -9.57
C ALA A 100 5.00 -9.58 -9.31
N LEU A 101 4.12 -10.12 -10.15
CA LEU A 101 3.68 -11.51 -10.05
C LEU A 101 4.82 -12.49 -10.31
N ALA A 102 5.66 -12.21 -11.31
CA ALA A 102 6.82 -13.04 -11.61
C ALA A 102 7.82 -13.05 -10.43
N LYS A 103 8.04 -11.90 -9.83
CA LYS A 103 8.93 -11.79 -8.67
C LYS A 103 8.37 -12.55 -7.47
N TYR A 104 7.04 -12.49 -7.25
CA TYR A 104 6.41 -13.28 -6.20
C TYR A 104 6.70 -14.77 -6.38
N LEU A 105 6.52 -15.30 -7.59
CA LEU A 105 6.76 -16.71 -7.87
C LEU A 105 8.23 -17.09 -7.72
N GLU A 106 9.13 -16.17 -8.05
CA GLU A 106 10.57 -16.38 -7.89
C GLU A 106 10.98 -16.45 -6.42
N ASP A 107 10.48 -15.52 -5.60
CA ASP A 107 10.87 -15.38 -4.20
C ASP A 107 10.04 -16.29 -3.26
N PHE A 108 8.83 -16.63 -3.66
CA PHE A 108 7.89 -17.44 -2.87
C PHE A 108 7.32 -18.62 -3.68
N PRO A 109 8.17 -19.54 -4.15
CA PRO A 109 7.70 -20.65 -5.02
C PRO A 109 6.70 -21.58 -4.31
N ASP A 110 6.73 -21.63 -2.97
CA ASP A 110 5.80 -22.41 -2.17
C ASP A 110 4.88 -21.52 -1.32
N GLY A 111 4.72 -20.26 -1.70
CA GLY A 111 3.88 -19.30 -1.00
C GLY A 111 2.40 -19.68 -1.04
N PRO A 112 1.61 -19.23 -0.05
CA PRO A 112 0.18 -19.56 0.03
C PRO A 112 -0.64 -19.02 -1.15
N GLU A 113 -0.18 -17.96 -1.79
CA GLU A 113 -0.87 -17.32 -2.92
C GLU A 113 -0.34 -17.79 -4.29
N ARG A 114 0.53 -18.78 -4.31
CA ARG A 114 1.18 -19.28 -5.54
C ARG A 114 0.17 -19.59 -6.66
N GLN A 115 -0.87 -20.36 -6.35
CA GLN A 115 -1.86 -20.76 -7.37
C GLN A 115 -2.61 -19.55 -7.91
N THR A 116 -3.01 -18.64 -7.03
CA THR A 116 -3.69 -17.41 -7.42
C THR A 116 -2.79 -16.53 -8.30
N VAL A 117 -1.52 -16.42 -7.96
CA VAL A 117 -0.54 -15.63 -8.70
C VAL A 117 -0.29 -16.23 -10.09
N GLU A 118 -0.12 -17.56 -10.17
CA GLU A 118 0.06 -18.25 -11.45
C GLU A 118 -1.13 -18.01 -12.38
N LYS A 119 -2.34 -18.11 -11.84
CA LYS A 119 -3.57 -17.89 -12.60
C LYS A 119 -3.68 -16.44 -13.09
N ARG A 120 -3.40 -15.48 -12.22
CA ARG A 120 -3.43 -14.07 -12.59
C ARG A 120 -2.39 -13.74 -13.65
N LYS A 121 -1.19 -14.29 -13.52
CA LYS A 121 -0.12 -14.11 -14.51
C LYS A 121 -0.54 -14.67 -15.88
N GLU A 122 -1.17 -15.84 -15.90
CA GLU A 122 -1.71 -16.43 -17.11
C GLU A 122 -2.76 -15.55 -17.77
N LEU A 123 -3.69 -14.99 -16.98
CA LEU A 123 -4.72 -14.08 -17.47
C LEU A 123 -4.13 -12.79 -18.07
N LEU A 124 -2.98 -12.35 -17.59
CA LEU A 124 -2.31 -11.14 -18.07
C LEU A 124 -1.38 -11.40 -19.26
N TYR A 125 -1.21 -12.65 -19.66
CA TYR A 125 -0.25 -13.02 -20.71
C TYR A 125 -0.49 -12.27 -22.02
N ASN A 126 -1.75 -12.02 -22.38
CA ASN A 126 -2.13 -11.35 -23.62
C ASN A 126 -2.39 -9.84 -23.47
N LYS A 127 -2.08 -9.27 -22.35
CA LYS A 127 -2.30 -7.83 -22.10
C LYS A 127 -1.14 -6.92 -22.50
#